data_775eee5663ae5a7cc9ab88cfda005dbd
#
_entry.id   775eee5663ae5a7cc9ab88cfda005dbd
#
_cell.length_a   1.000
_cell.length_b   1.000
_cell.length_c   1.000
_cell.angle_alpha   90.00
_cell.angle_beta   90.00
_cell.angle_gamma   90.00
#
_symmetry.space_group_name_H-M   'P 1'
#
loop_
_entity.id
_entity.type
_entity.pdbx_description
1 polymer ?
#
loop_
_entity_poly.entity_id
_entity_poly.type
_entity_poly.pdbx_seq_one_letter_code
_entity_poly.pdbx_strand_id
1 'polypeptide(L)'
;MRRGRQIPKKGAGSNYKNSWHEPDDHALGRSRGGWTTKAHAAVDGNGRLLSVVLTAGQAGDNPQLMPVIDAIAVPTGARPRCRPQVLIADKAYSHASTRILLRARGIRAVIPQRSDQIAHRRSKGPAGGRPPAFDADIYKLRNVVERAFNRLKQWRAIATRYDKHARNYRAGIVLAAIVMFWL
;
A
#
# COMPACT_ATOMS: atom_id res chain seq x y z
N MET A 1 -33.72 -15.86 2.16
CA MET A 1 -32.64 -15.51 3.09
C MET A 1 -32.68 -14.01 3.37
N ARG A 2 -33.04 -13.59 4.57
CA ARG A 2 -33.11 -12.17 4.97
C ARG A 2 -31.69 -11.72 5.35
N ARG A 3 -31.10 -10.77 4.62
CA ARG A 3 -29.84 -10.14 4.99
C ARG A 3 -30.08 -9.28 6.24
N GLY A 4 -29.43 -9.64 7.35
CA GLY A 4 -29.49 -8.91 8.61
C GLY A 4 -29.01 -7.47 8.46
N ARG A 5 -29.87 -6.54 8.79
CA ARG A 5 -29.62 -5.11 8.87
C ARG A 5 -28.62 -4.85 10.00
N GLN A 6 -27.39 -4.50 9.71
CA GLN A 6 -26.44 -4.03 10.74
C GLN A 6 -26.79 -2.58 11.12
N ILE A 7 -27.30 -2.42 12.33
CA ILE A 7 -27.56 -1.10 12.93
C ILE A 7 -26.21 -0.56 13.43
N PRO A 8 -25.75 0.62 13.00
CA PRO A 8 -24.53 1.23 13.54
C PRO A 8 -24.74 1.56 15.01
N LYS A 9 -23.80 1.14 15.87
CA LYS A 9 -23.82 1.50 17.29
C LYS A 9 -23.66 3.02 17.45
N LYS A 10 -24.59 3.67 18.21
CA LYS A 10 -24.50 5.05 18.67
C LYS A 10 -23.12 5.30 19.29
N GLY A 11 -22.35 6.25 18.74
CA GLY A 11 -21.05 6.63 19.30
C GLY A 11 -20.02 7.19 18.31
N ALA A 12 -20.14 6.92 17.03
CA ALA A 12 -19.37 7.66 16.03
C ALA A 12 -20.19 8.89 15.65
N GLY A 13 -19.84 10.06 16.18
CA GLY A 13 -20.46 11.32 15.81
C GLY A 13 -20.31 11.58 14.31
N SER A 14 -21.22 11.04 13.51
CA SER A 14 -21.32 11.38 12.12
C SER A 14 -22.23 12.60 12.03
N ASN A 15 -21.71 13.74 11.62
CA ASN A 15 -22.47 14.93 11.24
C ASN A 15 -23.35 14.71 9.99
N TYR A 16 -23.66 13.45 9.66
CA TYR A 16 -24.44 13.11 8.47
C TYR A 16 -25.93 13.10 8.83
N LYS A 17 -26.67 14.08 8.31
CA LYS A 17 -28.13 14.14 8.38
C LYS A 17 -28.85 12.93 7.75
N ASN A 18 -28.14 12.12 6.93
CA ASN A 18 -28.66 10.92 6.29
C ASN A 18 -27.63 9.78 6.36
N SER A 19 -27.77 8.90 7.34
CA SER A 19 -26.95 7.68 7.50
C SER A 19 -27.19 6.61 6.41
N TRP A 20 -28.11 6.85 5.48
CA TRP A 20 -28.57 5.90 4.47
C TRP A 20 -27.76 5.93 3.16
N HIS A 21 -26.86 6.91 2.97
CA HIS A 21 -26.09 7.11 1.73
C HIS A 21 -24.59 7.26 2.01
N GLU A 22 -23.99 6.25 2.65
CA GLU A 22 -22.54 6.14 2.57
C GLU A 22 -22.16 5.74 1.14
N PRO A 23 -21.18 6.43 0.51
CA PRO A 23 -20.71 6.05 -0.82
C PRO A 23 -20.07 4.68 -0.78
N ASP A 24 -20.32 3.85 -1.77
CA ASP A 24 -19.77 2.50 -1.88
C ASP A 24 -18.22 2.50 -1.96
N ASP A 25 -17.63 3.62 -2.42
CA ASP A 25 -16.19 3.84 -2.58
C ASP A 25 -15.52 4.54 -1.41
N HIS A 26 -16.07 4.50 -0.20
CA HIS A 26 -15.50 5.20 0.95
C HIS A 26 -14.14 4.65 1.42
N ALA A 27 -13.79 3.41 1.06
CA ALA A 27 -12.55 2.72 1.48
C ALA A 27 -12.29 2.81 3.00
N LEU A 28 -13.36 2.75 3.81
CA LEU A 28 -13.31 2.67 5.26
C LEU A 28 -13.53 1.24 5.72
N GLY A 29 -12.81 0.83 6.75
CA GLY A 29 -13.01 -0.47 7.34
C GLY A 29 -12.40 -0.58 8.72
N ARG A 30 -12.82 -1.58 9.47
CA ARG A 30 -12.43 -1.76 10.86
C ARG A 30 -11.10 -2.52 10.97
N SER A 31 -10.07 -1.82 11.41
CA SER A 31 -8.79 -2.41 11.84
C SER A 31 -8.80 -2.69 13.35
N ARG A 32 -7.71 -3.20 13.89
CA ARG A 32 -7.54 -3.39 15.35
C ARG A 32 -7.63 -2.06 16.11
N GLY A 33 -7.20 -0.94 15.49
CA GLY A 33 -7.26 0.40 16.05
C GLY A 33 -8.56 1.17 15.79
N GLY A 34 -9.60 0.52 15.22
CA GLY A 34 -10.88 1.15 14.90
C GLY A 34 -11.09 1.37 13.38
N TRP A 35 -11.95 2.30 13.05
CA TRP A 35 -12.26 2.65 11.66
C TRP A 35 -11.11 3.39 11.02
N THR A 36 -10.61 2.89 9.91
CA THR A 36 -9.46 3.48 9.22
C THR A 36 -9.44 3.14 7.73
N THR A 37 -8.64 3.88 6.99
CA THR A 37 -8.28 3.64 5.59
C THR A 37 -6.80 3.34 5.53
N LYS A 38 -6.40 2.36 4.75
CA LYS A 38 -5.00 2.11 4.40
C LYS A 38 -4.66 2.81 3.09
N ALA A 39 -3.53 3.51 3.09
CA ALA A 39 -2.91 4.03 1.88
C ALA A 39 -1.70 3.15 1.53
N HIS A 40 -1.78 2.48 0.39
CA HIS A 40 -0.68 1.71 -0.20
C HIS A 40 0.00 2.58 -1.25
N ALA A 41 1.28 2.84 -1.11
CA ALA A 41 1.99 3.77 -1.99
C ALA A 41 3.30 3.19 -2.52
N ALA A 42 3.66 3.58 -3.73
CA ALA A 42 5.01 3.44 -4.26
C ALA A 42 5.67 4.82 -4.31
N VAL A 43 6.94 4.86 -3.92
CA VAL A 43 7.79 6.05 -4.02
C VAL A 43 9.07 5.72 -4.79
N ASP A 44 9.69 6.72 -5.39
CA ASP A 44 11.01 6.58 -5.99
C ASP A 44 12.13 6.62 -4.93
N GLY A 45 13.39 6.48 -5.36
CA GLY A 45 14.56 6.54 -4.47
C GLY A 45 14.74 7.88 -3.74
N ASN A 46 14.09 8.95 -4.20
CA ASN A 46 14.11 10.28 -3.59
C ASN A 46 12.89 10.53 -2.67
N GLY A 47 11.98 9.56 -2.57
CA GLY A 47 10.76 9.67 -1.77
C GLY A 47 9.58 10.33 -2.48
N ARG A 48 9.68 10.58 -3.80
CA ARG A 48 8.57 11.14 -4.57
C ARG A 48 7.49 10.09 -4.76
N LEU A 49 6.22 10.48 -4.54
CA LEU A 49 5.08 9.59 -4.72
C LEU A 49 4.89 9.25 -6.20
N LEU A 50 4.93 7.97 -6.55
CA LEU A 50 4.70 7.47 -7.90
C LEU A 50 3.25 6.99 -8.08
N SER A 51 2.68 6.38 -7.06
CA SER A 51 1.30 5.89 -7.06
C SER A 51 0.76 5.74 -5.65
N VAL A 52 -0.57 5.82 -5.50
CA VAL A 52 -1.28 5.55 -4.25
C VAL A 52 -2.62 4.88 -4.53
N VAL A 53 -2.88 3.80 -3.78
CA VAL A 53 -4.14 3.05 -3.78
C VAL A 53 -4.69 3.04 -2.35
N LEU A 54 -5.99 3.27 -2.22
CA LEU A 54 -6.66 3.26 -0.92
C LEU A 54 -7.48 1.98 -0.77
N THR A 55 -7.46 1.43 0.44
CA THR A 55 -8.30 0.29 0.81
C THR A 55 -8.86 0.45 2.21
N ALA A 56 -9.89 -0.32 2.51
CA ALA A 56 -10.42 -0.43 3.85
C ALA A 56 -9.35 -0.95 4.84
N GLY A 57 -9.40 -0.48 6.08
CA GLY A 57 -8.35 -0.72 7.09
C GLY A 57 -8.01 -2.18 7.39
N GLN A 58 -8.95 -3.11 7.19
CA GLN A 58 -8.74 -4.55 7.35
C GLN A 58 -8.11 -5.23 6.13
N ALA A 59 -7.99 -4.54 4.98
CA ALA A 59 -7.44 -5.15 3.78
C ALA A 59 -5.99 -5.60 3.99
N GLY A 60 -5.64 -6.75 3.42
CA GLY A 60 -4.27 -7.26 3.42
C GLY A 60 -3.36 -6.40 2.53
N ASP A 61 -2.11 -6.25 2.94
CA ASP A 61 -1.15 -5.41 2.20
C ASP A 61 -0.64 -6.10 0.93
N ASN A 62 -0.34 -7.40 1.02
CA ASN A 62 0.25 -8.15 -0.10
C ASN A 62 -0.60 -8.14 -1.39
N PRO A 63 -1.93 -8.31 -1.38
CA PRO A 63 -2.76 -8.22 -2.57
C PRO A 63 -2.71 -6.85 -3.25
N GLN A 64 -2.41 -5.78 -2.50
CA GLN A 64 -2.39 -4.41 -3.03
C GLN A 64 -1.09 -4.05 -3.75
N LEU A 65 -0.07 -4.89 -3.67
CA LEU A 65 1.22 -4.61 -4.31
C LEU A 65 1.09 -4.44 -5.83
N MET A 66 0.38 -5.36 -6.49
CA MET A 66 0.22 -5.30 -7.95
C MET A 66 -0.62 -4.09 -8.38
N PRO A 67 -1.79 -3.80 -7.79
CA PRO A 67 -2.52 -2.55 -8.05
C PRO A 67 -1.68 -1.28 -7.88
N VAL A 68 -0.81 -1.23 -6.87
CA VAL A 68 0.09 -0.07 -6.67
C VAL A 68 1.12 0.03 -7.78
N ILE A 69 1.73 -1.09 -8.20
CA ILE A 69 2.69 -1.11 -9.32
C ILE A 69 2.01 -0.73 -10.62
N ASP A 70 0.81 -1.26 -10.89
CA ASP A 70 0.06 -1.00 -12.12
C ASP A 70 -0.40 0.46 -12.24
N ALA A 71 -0.56 1.15 -11.12
CA ALA A 71 -0.90 2.58 -11.08
C ALA A 71 0.31 3.51 -11.31
N ILE A 72 1.53 2.98 -11.46
CA ILE A 72 2.72 3.80 -11.75
C ILE A 72 2.68 4.24 -13.22
N ALA A 73 2.74 5.55 -13.45
CA ALA A 73 2.84 6.14 -14.79
C ALA A 73 3.68 7.43 -14.73
N VAL A 74 5.00 7.27 -14.90
CA VAL A 74 5.94 8.42 -14.89
C VAL A 74 6.14 8.90 -16.32
N PRO A 75 5.78 10.15 -16.64
CA PRO A 75 6.00 10.72 -17.97
C PRO A 75 7.50 10.74 -18.31
N THR A 76 7.87 10.10 -19.41
CA THR A 76 9.25 10.08 -19.91
C THR A 76 9.28 10.20 -21.44
N GLY A 77 8.78 11.29 -21.97
CA GLY A 77 8.63 11.48 -23.42
C GLY A 77 7.38 10.81 -23.99
N ALA A 78 7.51 10.10 -25.13
CA ALA A 78 6.37 9.58 -25.89
C ALA A 78 5.55 8.49 -25.17
N ARG A 79 6.16 7.75 -24.27
CA ARG A 79 5.48 6.68 -23.48
C ARG A 79 5.82 6.79 -21.99
N PRO A 80 4.84 6.69 -21.09
CA PRO A 80 5.11 6.71 -19.66
C PRO A 80 5.91 5.47 -19.22
N ARG A 81 6.81 5.66 -18.26
CA ARG A 81 7.50 4.56 -17.59
C ARG A 81 6.61 4.01 -16.49
N CYS A 82 6.11 2.78 -16.67
CA CYS A 82 5.18 2.13 -15.75
C CYS A 82 5.83 1.01 -14.92
N ARG A 83 7.09 0.62 -15.24
CA ARG A 83 7.74 -0.52 -14.61
C ARG A 83 9.00 -0.09 -13.88
N PRO A 84 9.10 -0.30 -12.55
CA PRO A 84 10.34 -0.14 -11.82
C PRO A 84 11.35 -1.25 -12.19
N GLN A 85 12.63 -0.96 -12.13
CA GLN A 85 13.68 -1.98 -12.29
C GLN A 85 13.84 -2.81 -11.02
N VAL A 86 13.75 -2.15 -9.86
CA VAL A 86 13.91 -2.74 -8.53
C VAL A 86 12.72 -2.35 -7.68
N LEU A 87 12.15 -3.31 -6.98
CA LEU A 87 11.12 -3.10 -5.96
C LEU A 87 11.68 -3.50 -4.60
N ILE A 88 11.67 -2.54 -3.67
CA ILE A 88 12.03 -2.76 -2.28
C ILE A 88 10.73 -2.74 -1.47
N ALA A 89 10.44 -3.81 -0.74
CA ALA A 89 9.26 -3.88 0.11
C ALA A 89 9.56 -4.67 1.39
N ASP A 90 8.69 -4.54 2.38
CA ASP A 90 8.86 -5.24 3.64
C ASP A 90 8.49 -6.73 3.55
N LYS A 91 8.72 -7.48 4.65
CA LYS A 91 8.42 -8.90 4.74
C LYS A 91 6.93 -9.26 4.60
N ALA A 92 6.00 -8.30 4.71
CA ALA A 92 4.57 -8.52 4.47
C ALA A 92 4.32 -8.92 3.02
N TYR A 93 5.18 -8.47 2.10
CA TYR A 93 5.10 -8.77 0.66
C TYR A 93 5.95 -9.98 0.23
N SER A 94 6.44 -10.79 1.16
CA SER A 94 7.35 -11.91 0.88
C SER A 94 6.68 -13.17 0.29
N HIS A 95 5.39 -13.13 -0.03
CA HIS A 95 4.65 -14.28 -0.55
C HIS A 95 5.26 -14.82 -1.86
N ALA A 96 5.23 -16.15 -2.04
CA ALA A 96 5.84 -16.79 -3.22
C ALA A 96 5.20 -16.32 -4.53
N SER A 97 3.87 -16.19 -4.59
CA SER A 97 3.16 -15.70 -5.77
C SER A 97 3.57 -14.27 -6.14
N THR A 98 3.79 -13.41 -5.15
CA THR A 98 4.27 -12.03 -5.37
C THR A 98 5.63 -12.03 -6.07
N ARG A 99 6.56 -12.87 -5.61
CA ARG A 99 7.88 -12.99 -6.24
C ARG A 99 7.81 -13.54 -7.67
N ILE A 100 6.90 -14.48 -7.93
CA ILE A 100 6.65 -15.03 -9.28
C ILE A 100 6.14 -13.92 -10.20
N LEU A 101 5.13 -13.14 -9.77
CA LEU A 101 4.57 -12.03 -10.53
C LEU A 101 5.60 -10.93 -10.83
N LEU A 102 6.42 -10.56 -9.85
CA LEU A 102 7.48 -9.58 -10.05
C LEU A 102 8.53 -10.08 -11.05
N ARG A 103 8.92 -11.35 -10.95
CA ARG A 103 9.87 -11.97 -11.89
C ARG A 103 9.30 -12.01 -13.31
N ALA A 104 8.04 -12.39 -13.48
CA ALA A 104 7.37 -12.42 -14.79
C ALA A 104 7.33 -11.02 -15.43
N ARG A 105 7.30 -9.96 -14.63
CA ARG A 105 7.36 -8.56 -15.09
C ARG A 105 8.79 -8.03 -15.26
N GLY A 106 9.83 -8.84 -15.01
CA GLY A 106 11.24 -8.42 -15.05
C GLY A 106 11.59 -7.40 -13.97
N ILE A 107 10.91 -7.43 -12.82
CA ILE A 107 11.16 -6.55 -11.67
C ILE A 107 12.02 -7.29 -10.65
N ARG A 108 13.20 -6.76 -10.32
CA ARG A 108 14.05 -7.30 -9.25
C ARG A 108 13.40 -7.03 -7.91
N ALA A 109 13.05 -8.09 -7.17
CA ALA A 109 12.45 -7.98 -5.84
C ALA A 109 13.53 -7.99 -4.74
N VAL A 110 13.58 -6.93 -3.93
CA VAL A 110 14.39 -6.85 -2.72
C VAL A 110 13.45 -6.85 -1.51
N ILE A 111 13.03 -8.06 -1.13
CA ILE A 111 12.05 -8.32 -0.08
C ILE A 111 12.63 -9.38 0.86
N PRO A 112 12.73 -9.15 2.17
CA PRO A 112 13.23 -10.16 3.10
C PRO A 112 12.26 -11.32 3.22
N GLN A 113 12.76 -12.49 3.61
CA GLN A 113 11.91 -13.62 3.98
C GLN A 113 11.42 -13.48 5.42
N ARG A 114 10.25 -13.99 5.69
CA ARG A 114 9.74 -14.16 7.06
C ARG A 114 10.42 -15.36 7.71
N SER A 115 10.52 -15.34 9.04
CA SER A 115 11.13 -16.44 9.82
C SER A 115 10.44 -17.79 9.60
N ASP A 116 9.09 -17.80 9.53
CA ASP A 116 8.31 -18.99 9.23
C ASP A 116 8.61 -19.58 7.84
N GLN A 117 8.79 -18.73 6.82
CA GLN A 117 9.17 -19.17 5.48
C GLN A 117 10.58 -19.77 5.44
N ILE A 118 11.52 -19.20 6.21
CA ILE A 118 12.88 -19.71 6.34
C ILE A 118 12.86 -21.09 7.03
N ALA A 119 12.12 -21.20 8.15
CA ALA A 119 11.99 -22.44 8.88
C ALA A 119 11.34 -23.54 8.02
N HIS A 120 10.25 -23.23 7.34
CA HIS A 120 9.57 -24.17 6.46
C HIS A 120 10.44 -24.64 5.28
N ARG A 121 11.24 -23.75 4.69
CA ARG A 121 12.20 -24.13 3.66
C ARG A 121 13.28 -25.06 4.21
N ARG A 122 13.82 -24.77 5.39
CA ARG A 122 14.85 -25.58 6.03
C ARG A 122 14.33 -26.98 6.40
N SER A 123 13.09 -27.08 6.90
CA SER A 123 12.48 -28.38 7.26
C SER A 123 12.30 -29.31 6.06
N LYS A 124 12.20 -28.75 4.83
CA LYS A 124 12.14 -29.54 3.59
C LYS A 124 13.49 -30.06 3.11
N GLY A 125 14.60 -29.69 3.74
CA GLY A 125 15.93 -30.08 3.31
C GLY A 125 16.21 -29.70 1.84
N PRO A 126 16.76 -30.62 1.03
CA PRO A 126 17.04 -30.37 -0.39
C PRO A 126 15.82 -29.93 -1.21
N ALA A 127 14.61 -30.47 -0.87
CA ALA A 127 13.36 -30.11 -1.52
C ALA A 127 12.89 -28.66 -1.23
N GLY A 128 13.46 -27.99 -0.24
CA GLY A 128 13.16 -26.59 0.09
C GLY A 128 13.71 -25.57 -0.89
N GLY A 129 14.61 -25.98 -1.76
CA GLY A 129 15.19 -25.17 -2.82
C GLY A 129 16.09 -24.02 -2.35
N ARG A 130 16.62 -23.28 -3.32
CA ARG A 130 17.50 -22.12 -3.08
C ARG A 130 16.71 -20.97 -2.43
N PRO A 131 17.28 -20.31 -1.40
CA PRO A 131 16.70 -19.10 -0.85
C PRO A 131 16.56 -18.00 -1.91
N PRO A 132 15.50 -17.16 -1.86
CA PRO A 132 15.41 -16.00 -2.72
C PRO A 132 16.61 -15.07 -2.52
N ALA A 133 17.09 -14.50 -3.63
CA ALA A 133 18.17 -13.51 -3.55
C ALA A 133 17.69 -12.30 -2.75
N PHE A 134 18.54 -11.84 -1.84
CA PHE A 134 18.27 -10.68 -1.00
C PHE A 134 19.53 -9.81 -0.91
N ASP A 135 19.35 -8.52 -1.18
CA ASP A 135 20.40 -7.52 -1.13
C ASP A 135 20.16 -6.61 0.07
N ALA A 136 20.97 -6.77 1.10
CA ALA A 136 20.80 -6.06 2.36
C ALA A 136 21.13 -4.56 2.23
N ASP A 137 22.06 -4.19 1.35
CA ASP A 137 22.44 -2.78 1.17
C ASP A 137 21.38 -2.01 0.42
N ILE A 138 20.82 -2.57 -0.65
CA ILE A 138 19.67 -1.99 -1.33
C ILE A 138 18.45 -1.96 -0.38
N TYR A 139 18.27 -2.96 0.48
CA TYR A 139 17.15 -2.98 1.41
C TYR A 139 17.16 -1.84 2.44
N LYS A 140 18.32 -1.31 2.81
CA LYS A 140 18.42 -0.12 3.70
C LYS A 140 17.67 1.09 3.13
N LEU A 141 17.56 1.19 1.80
CA LEU A 141 16.81 2.26 1.13
C LEU A 141 15.28 2.18 1.36
N ARG A 142 14.76 1.09 1.94
CA ARG A 142 13.33 0.98 2.29
C ARG A 142 12.85 2.13 3.19
N ASN A 143 13.73 2.68 4.01
CA ASN A 143 13.40 3.80 4.90
C ASN A 143 12.89 5.06 4.15
N VAL A 144 13.14 5.15 2.84
CA VAL A 144 12.64 6.27 2.01
C VAL A 144 11.12 6.34 2.01
N VAL A 145 10.42 5.19 1.92
CA VAL A 145 8.95 5.17 1.93
C VAL A 145 8.38 5.59 3.29
N GLU A 146 9.02 5.20 4.38
CA GLU A 146 8.60 5.60 5.73
C GLU A 146 8.74 7.13 5.92
N ARG A 147 9.87 7.70 5.47
CA ARG A 147 10.08 9.16 5.49
C ARG A 147 9.06 9.90 4.64
N ALA A 148 8.73 9.37 3.45
CA ALA A 148 7.71 9.97 2.60
C ALA A 148 6.33 9.99 3.29
N PHE A 149 5.91 8.88 3.92
CA PHE A 149 4.68 8.85 4.69
C PHE A 149 4.71 9.78 5.90
N ASN A 150 5.82 9.88 6.61
CA ASN A 150 5.95 10.79 7.76
C ASN A 150 5.80 12.25 7.31
N ARG A 151 6.38 12.65 6.18
CA ARG A 151 6.19 13.98 5.60
C ARG A 151 4.72 14.22 5.20
N LEU A 152 4.08 13.28 4.50
CA LEU A 152 2.67 13.39 4.13
C LEU A 152 1.77 13.55 5.35
N LYS A 153 2.05 12.85 6.45
CA LYS A 153 1.27 12.94 7.71
C LYS A 153 1.44 14.27 8.45
N GLN A 154 2.39 15.13 8.09
CA GLN A 154 2.46 16.50 8.60
C GLN A 154 1.26 17.34 8.15
N TRP A 155 0.62 16.95 7.05
CA TRP A 155 -0.64 17.54 6.62
C TRP A 155 -1.78 16.92 7.43
N ARG A 156 -2.42 17.71 8.28
CA ARG A 156 -3.49 17.25 9.19
C ARG A 156 -4.63 16.55 8.43
N ALA A 157 -5.02 17.06 7.26
CA ALA A 157 -6.07 16.45 6.43
C ALA A 157 -5.72 15.04 5.95
N ILE A 158 -4.41 14.71 5.85
CA ILE A 158 -3.92 13.38 5.48
C ILE A 158 -3.75 12.51 6.73
N ALA A 159 -3.21 13.06 7.80
CA ALA A 159 -3.03 12.34 9.05
C ALA A 159 -4.37 11.91 9.66
N THR A 160 -5.37 12.81 9.59
CA THR A 160 -6.73 12.55 10.05
C THR A 160 -7.66 12.73 8.86
N ARG A 161 -8.07 11.63 8.26
CA ARG A 161 -8.97 11.66 7.10
C ARG A 161 -10.31 12.28 7.46
N TYR A 162 -10.63 13.44 6.83
CA TYR A 162 -11.93 14.09 6.94
C TYR A 162 -12.82 13.81 5.73
N ASP A 163 -12.24 13.39 4.61
CA ASP A 163 -12.97 13.14 3.37
C ASP A 163 -13.84 11.90 3.46
N LYS A 164 -15.11 12.07 3.10
CA LYS A 164 -16.07 10.99 3.00
C LYS A 164 -15.72 10.03 1.86
N HIS A 165 -15.46 10.59 0.67
CA HIS A 165 -15.10 9.80 -0.50
C HIS A 165 -13.61 9.46 -0.55
N ALA A 166 -13.30 8.20 -0.85
CA ALA A 166 -11.91 7.74 -1.01
C ALA A 166 -11.18 8.52 -2.13
N ARG A 167 -11.87 8.83 -3.22
CA ARG A 167 -11.31 9.61 -4.33
C ARG A 167 -10.82 11.00 -3.90
N ASN A 168 -11.58 11.70 -3.03
CA ASN A 168 -11.21 13.02 -2.53
C ASN A 168 -9.97 12.91 -1.62
N TYR A 169 -9.99 11.95 -0.70
CA TYR A 169 -8.84 11.69 0.17
C TYR A 169 -7.59 11.33 -0.64
N ARG A 170 -7.73 10.47 -1.67
CA ARG A 170 -6.64 10.15 -2.60
C ARG A 170 -6.13 11.38 -3.32
N ALA A 171 -7.03 12.23 -3.82
CA ALA A 171 -6.66 13.49 -4.47
C ALA A 171 -5.88 14.41 -3.53
N GLY A 172 -6.30 14.54 -2.26
CA GLY A 172 -5.59 15.27 -1.22
C GLY A 172 -4.17 14.76 -1.01
N ILE A 173 -3.97 13.43 -0.94
CA ILE A 173 -2.64 12.82 -0.83
C ILE A 173 -1.77 13.16 -2.04
N VAL A 174 -2.32 13.08 -3.26
CA VAL A 174 -1.58 13.38 -4.50
C VAL A 174 -1.19 14.85 -4.55
N LEU A 175 -2.11 15.77 -4.24
CA LEU A 175 -1.83 17.20 -4.20
C LEU A 175 -0.75 17.55 -3.16
N ALA A 176 -0.85 17.02 -1.95
CA ALA A 176 0.17 17.19 -0.93
C ALA A 176 1.53 16.65 -1.39
N ALA A 177 1.55 15.51 -2.05
CA ALA A 177 2.79 14.94 -2.60
C ALA A 177 3.39 15.82 -3.69
N ILE A 178 2.59 16.42 -4.57
CA ILE A 178 3.06 17.37 -5.58
C ILE A 178 3.73 18.55 -4.89
N VAL A 179 3.06 19.20 -3.95
CA VAL A 179 3.60 20.35 -3.22
C VAL A 179 4.89 20.02 -2.47
N MET A 180 4.98 18.83 -1.86
CA MET A 180 6.10 18.46 -0.96
C MET A 180 7.32 17.91 -1.69
N PHE A 181 7.16 17.34 -2.88
CA PHE A 181 8.22 16.58 -3.54
C PHE A 181 8.56 17.06 -4.94
N TRP A 182 7.68 17.90 -5.56
CA TRP A 182 7.84 18.33 -6.94
C TRP A 182 7.90 19.85 -7.10
N LEU A 183 7.48 20.63 -6.09
CA LEU A 183 7.61 22.09 -6.01
C LEU A 183 8.63 22.48 -4.94
#